data_1b990f2d9a5fa1d5b822dd957a3a6400
#
_entry.id   1b990f2d9a5fa1d5b822dd957a3a6400
#
_cell.length_a   1.000
_cell.length_b   1.000
_cell.length_c   1.000
_cell.angle_alpha   90.00
_cell.angle_beta   90.00
_cell.angle_gamma   90.00
#
_symmetry.space_group_name_H-M   'P 1'
#
loop_
_entity.id
_entity.type
_entity.pdbx_description
1 polymer ?
#
loop_
_entity_poly.entity_id
_entity_poly.type
_entity_poly.pdbx_seq_one_letter_code
_entity_poly.pdbx_strand_id
1 'polypeptide(L)'
;MKHTPISRRDFLKNLGIAGAGTLLAASPWLSAFSEVMNTSNEKCRLAIIGPGSRGRFLMGFLAKNPKVDIVALCDIYKPSIENALKLAPNAKVYGDYREVLEDKSIDAILVATPLSSHCKIVLDAFDAGKHVFCEKSIGFTMEECYRMYQKHRSTGKIFFTGQQRLFDPRYIKAMEMIHAGTFGEINAIRTFWNRNGDWRRSVPSPNLERLINWRLYKEFSKGLMTELACHQLQIGSWALRKIPEKVMGHGAITYWKDGRDVYDNVS
;
A
#
# COMPACT_ATOMS: atom_id res chain seq x y z
N MET A 1 -35.10 -9.53 19.79
CA MET A 1 -34.11 -10.05 20.76
C MET A 1 -33.54 -8.86 21.50
N LYS A 2 -33.59 -8.82 22.81
CA LYS A 2 -33.09 -7.71 23.64
C LYS A 2 -31.56 -7.77 23.63
N HIS A 3 -30.88 -6.80 22.99
CA HIS A 3 -29.46 -6.65 23.07
C HIS A 3 -29.07 -6.13 24.45
N THR A 4 -28.39 -6.93 25.24
CA THR A 4 -27.72 -6.50 26.47
C THR A 4 -26.52 -5.64 26.10
N PRO A 5 -26.36 -4.41 26.59
CA PRO A 5 -25.22 -3.57 26.30
C PRO A 5 -23.96 -4.20 26.90
N ILE A 6 -22.94 -4.36 26.08
CA ILE A 6 -21.61 -4.86 26.48
C ILE A 6 -20.94 -3.82 27.38
N SER A 7 -20.53 -4.21 28.59
CA SER A 7 -19.86 -3.29 29.51
C SER A 7 -18.44 -2.95 29.00
N ARG A 8 -17.91 -1.76 29.37
CA ARG A 8 -16.53 -1.35 29.04
C ARG A 8 -15.50 -2.39 29.50
N ARG A 9 -15.77 -3.08 30.60
CA ARG A 9 -14.88 -4.10 31.18
C ARG A 9 -14.88 -5.39 30.35
N ASP A 10 -16.04 -5.79 29.83
CA ASP A 10 -16.15 -6.97 28.96
C ASP A 10 -15.56 -6.70 27.57
N PHE A 11 -15.68 -5.47 27.09
CA PHE A 11 -14.99 -5.02 25.87
C PHE A 11 -13.48 -5.12 26.01
N LEU A 12 -12.89 -4.63 27.11
CA LEU A 12 -11.45 -4.69 27.35
C LEU A 12 -10.94 -6.11 27.62
N LYS A 13 -11.73 -6.96 28.28
CA LYS A 13 -11.39 -8.39 28.46
C LYS A 13 -11.38 -9.14 27.14
N ASN A 14 -12.35 -8.89 26.28
CA ASN A 14 -12.40 -9.50 24.93
C ASN A 14 -11.28 -9.02 24.03
N LEU A 15 -10.81 -7.79 24.16
CA LEU A 15 -9.58 -7.28 23.50
C LEU A 15 -8.32 -7.97 24.00
N GLY A 16 -8.23 -8.27 25.30
CA GLY A 16 -7.04 -8.93 25.89
C GLY A 16 -6.95 -10.42 25.53
N ILE A 17 -8.06 -11.11 25.34
CA ILE A 17 -8.10 -12.54 24.97
C ILE A 17 -7.87 -12.73 23.47
N ALA A 18 -8.24 -11.76 22.63
CA ALA A 18 -8.00 -11.80 21.18
C ALA A 18 -6.53 -11.47 20.78
N GLY A 19 -5.68 -11.14 21.76
CA GLY A 19 -4.33 -10.62 21.53
C GLY A 19 -3.25 -11.65 21.20
N ALA A 20 -3.54 -12.93 21.12
CA ALA A 20 -2.44 -13.91 21.02
C ALA A 20 -2.69 -15.14 20.15
N GLY A 21 -3.38 -15.09 19.05
CA GLY A 21 -3.14 -16.21 18.12
C GLY A 21 -4.30 -16.87 17.41
N THR A 22 -5.54 -16.48 17.59
CA THR A 22 -6.68 -17.17 16.96
C THR A 22 -7.47 -16.37 15.92
N LEU A 23 -7.26 -15.08 15.79
CA LEU A 23 -7.97 -14.24 14.80
C LEU A 23 -7.35 -14.20 13.39
N LEU A 24 -6.15 -14.74 13.21
CA LEU A 24 -5.52 -14.89 11.89
C LEU A 24 -6.09 -16.06 11.07
N ALA A 25 -6.77 -17.00 11.70
CA ALA A 25 -7.27 -18.22 11.05
C ALA A 25 -8.64 -18.08 10.36
N ALA A 26 -9.34 -16.96 10.52
CA ALA A 26 -10.75 -16.86 10.11
C ALA A 26 -11.02 -16.04 8.84
N SER A 27 -10.02 -15.52 8.14
CA SER A 27 -10.25 -14.85 6.86
C SER A 27 -9.94 -15.78 5.69
N PRO A 28 -10.91 -16.03 4.78
CA PRO A 28 -10.77 -17.00 3.68
C PRO A 28 -9.57 -16.76 2.75
N TRP A 29 -9.08 -15.54 2.68
CA TRP A 29 -7.94 -15.17 1.84
C TRP A 29 -6.59 -15.23 2.58
N LEU A 30 -6.57 -15.18 3.92
CA LEU A 30 -5.38 -15.55 4.71
C LEU A 30 -5.15 -17.06 4.66
N SER A 31 -6.21 -17.88 4.63
CA SER A 31 -6.09 -19.32 4.44
C SER A 31 -5.58 -19.65 3.04
N ALA A 32 -6.06 -18.99 1.98
CA ALA A 32 -5.54 -19.15 0.63
C ALA A 32 -4.07 -18.72 0.51
N PHE A 33 -3.67 -17.64 1.19
CA PHE A 33 -2.27 -17.22 1.26
C PHE A 33 -1.43 -18.21 2.08
N SER A 34 -1.98 -18.77 3.16
CA SER A 34 -1.33 -19.76 4.01
C SER A 34 -1.25 -21.14 3.33
N GLU A 35 -2.21 -21.52 2.50
CA GLU A 35 -2.16 -22.76 1.72
C GLU A 35 -1.07 -22.72 0.65
N VAL A 36 -0.97 -21.63 -0.10
CA VAL A 36 0.12 -21.44 -1.08
C VAL A 36 1.49 -21.42 -0.39
N MET A 37 1.57 -20.92 0.84
CA MET A 37 2.82 -20.84 1.61
C MET A 37 3.11 -22.08 2.49
N ASN A 38 2.13 -22.95 2.72
CA ASN A 38 2.32 -24.16 3.55
C ASN A 38 2.79 -25.41 2.79
N THR A 39 2.79 -25.38 1.46
CA THR A 39 3.13 -26.55 0.64
C THR A 39 4.62 -26.65 0.27
N SER A 40 5.43 -25.61 0.53
CA SER A 40 6.87 -25.70 0.31
C SER A 40 7.64 -25.05 1.47
N ASN A 41 8.76 -25.67 1.83
CA ASN A 41 9.80 -25.10 2.71
C ASN A 41 10.57 -23.97 1.99
N GLU A 42 10.16 -23.60 0.80
CA GLU A 42 10.79 -22.60 -0.05
C GLU A 42 10.36 -21.19 0.35
N LYS A 43 11.34 -20.30 0.37
CA LYS A 43 11.11 -18.87 0.63
C LYS A 43 10.61 -18.20 -0.64
N CYS A 44 9.66 -17.28 -0.50
CA CYS A 44 9.28 -16.39 -1.59
C CYS A 44 10.46 -15.49 -1.99
N ARG A 45 10.94 -15.62 -3.21
CA ARG A 45 12.04 -14.83 -3.78
C ARG A 45 11.49 -13.51 -4.30
N LEU A 46 11.70 -12.44 -3.52
CA LEU A 46 11.08 -11.14 -3.71
C LEU A 46 12.06 -10.14 -4.29
N ALA A 47 11.64 -9.41 -5.32
CA ALA A 47 12.34 -8.23 -5.80
C ALA A 47 11.65 -6.95 -5.33
N ILE A 48 12.43 -5.92 -5.00
CA ILE A 48 11.94 -4.60 -4.60
C ILE A 48 12.21 -3.61 -5.74
N ILE A 49 11.15 -3.07 -6.33
CA ILE A 49 11.23 -2.03 -7.36
C ILE A 49 10.85 -0.69 -6.70
N GLY A 50 11.79 0.24 -6.66
CA GLY A 50 11.68 1.50 -5.95
C GLY A 50 12.01 1.40 -4.46
N PRO A 51 13.21 0.93 -4.05
CA PRO A 51 13.63 0.88 -2.64
C PRO A 51 13.94 2.27 -2.07
N GLY A 52 13.08 3.25 -2.36
CA GLY A 52 13.07 4.56 -1.72
C GLY A 52 12.74 4.46 -0.23
N SER A 53 12.35 5.56 0.43
CA SER A 53 12.06 5.53 1.88
C SER A 53 10.92 4.54 2.23
N ARG A 54 9.88 4.46 1.39
CA ARG A 54 8.76 3.53 1.63
C ARG A 54 9.16 2.09 1.36
N GLY A 55 9.85 1.83 0.25
CA GLY A 55 10.37 0.49 -0.05
C GLY A 55 11.25 -0.04 1.08
N ARG A 56 12.23 0.75 1.55
CA ARG A 56 13.10 0.36 2.68
C ARG A 56 12.35 0.16 4.00
N PHE A 57 11.33 0.99 4.26
CA PHE A 57 10.47 0.77 5.43
C PHE A 57 9.81 -0.61 5.41
N LEU A 58 9.28 -1.02 4.26
CA LEU A 58 8.69 -2.36 4.08
C LEU A 58 9.75 -3.45 4.14
N MET A 59 10.91 -3.25 3.51
CA MET A 59 12.04 -4.18 3.58
C MET A 59 12.46 -4.49 5.03
N GLY A 60 12.40 -3.50 5.93
CA GLY A 60 12.73 -3.69 7.35
C GLY A 60 11.85 -4.71 8.07
N PHE A 61 10.61 -4.92 7.60
CA PHE A 61 9.72 -5.99 8.08
C PHE A 61 9.92 -7.27 7.30
N LEU A 62 10.04 -7.19 5.99
CA LEU A 62 10.18 -8.35 5.10
C LEU A 62 11.47 -9.13 5.36
N ALA A 63 12.59 -8.45 5.62
CA ALA A 63 13.86 -9.07 5.96
C ALA A 63 13.84 -9.88 7.28
N LYS A 64 12.85 -9.62 8.14
CA LYS A 64 12.64 -10.37 9.38
C LYS A 64 11.69 -11.56 9.20
N ASN A 65 11.04 -11.69 8.05
CA ASN A 65 10.13 -12.78 7.78
C ASN A 65 10.90 -13.99 7.24
N PRO A 66 10.92 -15.14 7.95
CA PRO A 66 11.70 -16.31 7.53
C PRO A 66 11.24 -16.92 6.20
N LYS A 67 10.02 -16.60 5.75
CA LYS A 67 9.46 -17.08 4.48
C LYS A 67 9.73 -16.14 3.29
N VAL A 68 10.46 -15.06 3.47
CA VAL A 68 10.81 -14.10 2.41
C VAL A 68 12.32 -14.03 2.24
N ASP A 69 12.75 -14.02 0.99
CA ASP A 69 14.13 -13.74 0.61
C ASP A 69 14.13 -12.55 -0.36
N ILE A 70 14.72 -11.44 0.04
CA ILE A 70 14.87 -10.26 -0.82
C ILE A 70 16.06 -10.49 -1.72
N VAL A 71 15.81 -10.98 -2.94
CA VAL A 71 16.86 -11.43 -3.87
C VAL A 71 17.27 -10.36 -4.89
N ALA A 72 16.47 -9.31 -5.06
CA ALA A 72 16.74 -8.27 -6.07
C ALA A 72 16.25 -6.88 -5.62
N LEU A 73 16.98 -5.87 -6.07
CA LEU A 73 16.68 -4.45 -5.88
C LEU A 73 16.75 -3.74 -7.23
N CYS A 74 15.78 -2.88 -7.52
CA CYS A 74 15.77 -2.06 -8.73
C CYS A 74 15.38 -0.62 -8.42
N ASP A 75 16.22 0.33 -8.78
CA ASP A 75 15.95 1.77 -8.71
C ASP A 75 16.84 2.50 -9.72
N ILE A 76 16.31 3.58 -10.28
CA ILE A 76 17.08 4.48 -11.15
C ILE A 76 17.96 5.46 -10.35
N TYR A 77 17.70 5.59 -9.04
CA TYR A 77 18.43 6.48 -8.13
C TYR A 77 19.42 5.67 -7.27
N LYS A 78 20.69 5.68 -7.66
CA LYS A 78 21.76 4.90 -7.02
C LYS A 78 21.82 5.01 -5.48
N PRO A 79 21.66 6.20 -4.84
CA PRO A 79 21.66 6.26 -3.38
C PRO A 79 20.50 5.50 -2.71
N SER A 80 19.37 5.28 -3.40
CA SER A 80 18.30 4.40 -2.90
C SER A 80 18.78 2.95 -2.81
N ILE A 81 19.46 2.48 -3.82
CA ILE A 81 20.06 1.13 -3.88
C ILE A 81 21.10 0.95 -2.77
N GLU A 82 22.05 1.88 -2.64
CA GLU A 82 23.10 1.82 -1.61
C GLU A 82 22.52 1.71 -0.19
N ASN A 83 21.45 2.45 0.08
CA ASN A 83 20.76 2.35 1.37
C ASN A 83 19.94 1.08 1.53
N ALA A 84 19.39 0.52 0.45
CA ALA A 84 18.61 -0.70 0.49
C ALA A 84 19.50 -1.95 0.66
N LEU A 85 20.70 -1.95 0.10
CA LEU A 85 21.71 -3.02 0.28
C LEU A 85 22.10 -3.21 1.74
N LYS A 86 21.97 -2.19 2.61
CA LYS A 86 22.19 -2.35 4.04
C LYS A 86 21.17 -3.30 4.70
N LEU A 87 20.00 -3.49 4.09
CA LEU A 87 18.93 -4.39 4.55
C LEU A 87 18.92 -5.73 3.81
N ALA A 88 19.45 -5.77 2.59
CA ALA A 88 19.53 -6.95 1.76
C ALA A 88 20.90 -6.99 1.02
N PRO A 89 22.01 -7.27 1.74
CA PRO A 89 23.35 -7.12 1.20
C PRO A 89 23.68 -8.07 0.03
N ASN A 90 22.98 -9.18 -0.07
CA ASN A 90 23.19 -10.19 -1.11
C ASN A 90 22.22 -10.03 -2.29
N ALA A 91 21.35 -9.01 -2.30
CA ALA A 91 20.40 -8.81 -3.37
C ALA A 91 21.10 -8.34 -4.66
N LYS A 92 20.71 -8.94 -5.76
CA LYS A 92 21.18 -8.52 -7.10
C LYS A 92 20.58 -7.15 -7.42
N VAL A 93 21.39 -6.26 -8.00
CA VAL A 93 21.00 -4.90 -8.36
C VAL A 93 20.70 -4.80 -9.85
N TYR A 94 19.56 -4.15 -10.17
CA TYR A 94 19.14 -3.88 -11.54
C TYR A 94 18.87 -2.38 -11.72
N GLY A 95 19.19 -1.86 -12.89
CA GLY A 95 18.90 -0.49 -13.31
C GLY A 95 17.52 -0.34 -13.95
N ASP A 96 17.02 -1.41 -14.54
CA ASP A 96 15.74 -1.48 -15.23
C ASP A 96 14.86 -2.60 -14.64
N TYR A 97 13.62 -2.27 -14.30
CA TYR A 97 12.68 -3.25 -13.73
C TYR A 97 12.34 -4.39 -14.71
N ARG A 98 12.48 -4.18 -16.02
CA ARG A 98 12.23 -5.20 -17.04
C ARG A 98 13.20 -6.35 -16.90
N GLU A 99 14.45 -6.07 -16.60
CA GLU A 99 15.45 -7.11 -16.31
C GLU A 99 15.10 -7.94 -15.07
N VAL A 100 14.48 -7.29 -14.05
CA VAL A 100 13.93 -8.00 -12.88
C VAL A 100 12.82 -8.96 -13.30
N LEU A 101 11.96 -8.56 -14.23
CA LEU A 101 10.82 -9.38 -14.68
C LEU A 101 11.28 -10.58 -15.54
N GLU A 102 12.37 -10.45 -16.26
CA GLU A 102 12.96 -11.52 -17.06
C GLU A 102 13.60 -12.62 -16.19
N ASP A 103 14.04 -12.28 -14.98
CA ASP A 103 14.64 -13.25 -14.05
C ASP A 103 13.61 -14.25 -13.53
N LYS A 104 13.69 -15.49 -14.03
CA LYS A 104 12.75 -16.57 -13.69
C LYS A 104 12.89 -17.06 -12.25
N SER A 105 13.98 -16.73 -11.58
CA SER A 105 14.19 -17.09 -10.19
C SER A 105 13.42 -16.19 -9.19
N ILE A 106 12.82 -15.10 -9.66
CA ILE A 106 12.01 -14.17 -8.86
C ILE A 106 10.54 -14.57 -8.92
N ASP A 107 9.91 -14.78 -7.77
CA ASP A 107 8.50 -15.20 -7.66
C ASP A 107 7.56 -14.00 -7.63
N ALA A 108 7.97 -12.96 -6.92
CA ALA A 108 7.13 -11.80 -6.63
C ALA A 108 7.91 -10.49 -6.71
N ILE A 109 7.19 -9.41 -6.97
CA ILE A 109 7.73 -8.06 -6.90
C ILE A 109 6.95 -7.20 -5.91
N LEU A 110 7.67 -6.28 -5.25
CA LEU A 110 7.11 -5.18 -4.49
C LEU A 110 7.40 -3.87 -5.23
N VAL A 111 6.33 -3.16 -5.61
CA VAL A 111 6.41 -1.88 -6.32
C VAL A 111 6.15 -0.74 -5.34
N ALA A 112 7.17 0.11 -5.14
CA ALA A 112 7.10 1.29 -4.27
C ALA A 112 7.70 2.54 -4.95
N THR A 113 7.51 2.62 -6.24
CA THR A 113 7.92 3.72 -7.13
C THR A 113 6.94 4.91 -7.04
N PRO A 114 7.16 6.02 -7.77
CA PRO A 114 6.14 7.04 -7.96
C PRO A 114 4.85 6.49 -8.57
N LEU A 115 3.69 7.08 -8.18
CA LEU A 115 2.37 6.62 -8.57
C LEU A 115 2.20 6.46 -10.09
N SER A 116 2.75 7.38 -10.88
CA SER A 116 2.65 7.37 -12.35
C SER A 116 3.24 6.13 -13.03
N SER A 117 4.11 5.39 -12.35
CA SER A 117 4.75 4.19 -12.91
C SER A 117 4.11 2.86 -12.46
N HIS A 118 3.20 2.90 -11.48
CA HIS A 118 2.62 1.68 -10.90
C HIS A 118 1.95 0.81 -11.95
N CYS A 119 1.03 1.39 -12.74
CA CYS A 119 0.25 0.63 -13.71
C CYS A 119 1.12 -0.14 -14.70
N LYS A 120 2.11 0.55 -15.30
CA LYS A 120 2.98 -0.09 -16.28
C LYS A 120 3.77 -1.25 -15.67
N ILE A 121 4.40 -1.03 -14.52
CA ILE A 121 5.21 -2.07 -13.85
C ILE A 121 4.34 -3.27 -13.45
N VAL A 122 3.14 -3.02 -12.93
CA VAL A 122 2.21 -4.08 -12.51
C VAL A 122 1.72 -4.92 -13.68
N LEU A 123 1.35 -4.27 -14.80
CA LEU A 123 0.90 -5.00 -16.00
C LEU A 123 2.02 -5.86 -16.58
N ASP A 124 3.22 -5.29 -16.76
CA ASP A 124 4.40 -6.01 -17.26
C ASP A 124 4.78 -7.19 -16.33
N ALA A 125 4.62 -7.02 -15.00
CA ALA A 125 4.87 -8.08 -14.03
C ALA A 125 3.88 -9.25 -14.15
N PHE A 126 2.60 -8.96 -14.38
CA PHE A 126 1.61 -10.00 -14.65
C PHE A 126 1.90 -10.73 -15.95
N ASP A 127 2.33 -10.03 -17.00
CA ASP A 127 2.75 -10.65 -18.26
C ASP A 127 3.97 -11.56 -18.06
N ALA A 128 4.89 -11.18 -17.19
CA ALA A 128 6.04 -11.99 -16.79
C ALA A 128 5.70 -13.12 -15.80
N GLY A 129 4.43 -13.27 -15.40
CA GLY A 129 3.97 -14.31 -14.49
C GLY A 129 4.38 -14.11 -13.03
N LYS A 130 4.64 -12.87 -12.59
CA LYS A 130 5.03 -12.55 -11.21
C LYS A 130 3.80 -12.26 -10.34
N HIS A 131 3.91 -12.58 -9.04
CA HIS A 131 3.01 -12.04 -8.02
C HIS A 131 3.39 -10.60 -7.71
N VAL A 132 2.42 -9.75 -7.36
CA VAL A 132 2.65 -8.31 -7.21
C VAL A 132 2.09 -7.79 -5.89
N PHE A 133 2.96 -7.12 -5.12
CA PHE A 133 2.54 -6.14 -4.12
C PHE A 133 2.79 -4.75 -4.70
N CYS A 134 1.75 -3.90 -4.77
CA CYS A 134 1.88 -2.52 -5.23
C CYS A 134 1.48 -1.55 -4.12
N GLU A 135 2.32 -0.56 -3.83
CA GLU A 135 1.99 0.50 -2.88
C GLU A 135 0.76 1.29 -3.32
N LYS A 136 0.13 1.90 -2.34
CA LYS A 136 -1.03 2.78 -2.57
C LYS A 136 -0.54 4.13 -3.16
N SER A 137 -1.35 4.85 -3.92
CA SER A 137 -2.53 4.39 -4.63
C SER A 137 -2.11 3.51 -5.79
N ILE A 138 -2.97 2.55 -6.17
CA ILE A 138 -2.54 1.53 -7.13
C ILE A 138 -2.37 2.06 -8.55
N GLY A 139 -3.16 3.05 -8.97
CA GLY A 139 -3.08 3.64 -10.32
C GLY A 139 -3.16 5.15 -10.29
N PHE A 140 -2.66 5.75 -11.35
CA PHE A 140 -2.63 7.18 -11.57
C PHE A 140 -3.97 7.72 -12.12
N THR A 141 -4.70 6.86 -12.84
CA THR A 141 -6.04 7.12 -13.36
C THR A 141 -6.98 5.95 -13.07
N MET A 142 -8.29 6.19 -13.20
CA MET A 142 -9.30 5.13 -13.08
C MET A 142 -9.13 4.04 -14.14
N GLU A 143 -8.78 4.45 -15.37
CA GLU A 143 -8.50 3.54 -16.46
C GLU A 143 -7.33 2.61 -16.13
N GLU A 144 -6.26 3.13 -15.56
CA GLU A 144 -5.13 2.32 -15.10
C GLU A 144 -5.53 1.31 -14.01
N CYS A 145 -6.33 1.75 -13.03
CA CYS A 145 -6.84 0.86 -11.99
C CYS A 145 -7.69 -0.28 -12.59
N TYR A 146 -8.55 0.05 -13.55
CA TYR A 146 -9.39 -0.92 -14.22
C TYR A 146 -8.56 -1.91 -15.05
N ARG A 147 -7.58 -1.45 -15.81
CA ARG A 147 -6.67 -2.32 -16.58
C ARG A 147 -5.91 -3.29 -15.68
N MET A 148 -5.36 -2.81 -14.56
CA MET A 148 -4.69 -3.69 -13.59
C MET A 148 -5.64 -4.73 -12.99
N TYR A 149 -6.87 -4.33 -12.66
CA TYR A 149 -7.90 -5.25 -12.15
C TYR A 149 -8.24 -6.34 -13.19
N GLN A 150 -8.49 -5.97 -14.44
CA GLN A 150 -8.79 -6.90 -15.53
C GLN A 150 -7.63 -7.89 -15.75
N LYS A 151 -6.40 -7.36 -15.81
CA LYS A 151 -5.20 -8.17 -16.00
C LYS A 151 -5.00 -9.15 -14.84
N HIS A 152 -5.11 -8.68 -13.60
CA HIS A 152 -5.05 -9.54 -12.42
C HIS A 152 -6.05 -10.71 -12.52
N ARG A 153 -7.31 -10.43 -12.87
CA ARG A 153 -8.36 -11.44 -13.01
C ARG A 153 -8.02 -12.52 -14.04
N SER A 154 -7.27 -12.18 -15.07
CA SER A 154 -6.91 -13.12 -16.16
C SER A 154 -5.66 -13.97 -15.88
N THR A 155 -4.84 -13.62 -14.87
CA THR A 155 -3.53 -14.27 -14.69
C THR A 155 -3.49 -15.30 -13.57
N GLY A 156 -4.45 -15.30 -12.64
CA GLY A 156 -4.41 -16.12 -11.44
C GLY A 156 -3.26 -15.77 -10.47
N LYS A 157 -2.55 -14.68 -10.71
CA LYS A 157 -1.46 -14.23 -9.83
C LYS A 157 -2.01 -13.44 -8.65
N ILE A 158 -1.31 -13.45 -7.53
CA ILE A 158 -1.67 -12.65 -6.36
C ILE A 158 -1.39 -11.18 -6.67
N PHE A 159 -2.38 -10.33 -6.44
CA PHE A 159 -2.25 -8.88 -6.46
C PHE A 159 -2.63 -8.31 -5.10
N PHE A 160 -1.68 -7.68 -4.45
CA PHE A 160 -1.88 -7.09 -3.13
C PHE A 160 -1.58 -5.60 -3.17
N THR A 161 -2.40 -4.80 -2.49
CA THR A 161 -2.24 -3.34 -2.48
C THR A 161 -1.80 -2.83 -1.12
N GLY A 162 -0.97 -1.80 -1.09
CA GLY A 162 -0.39 -1.20 0.11
C GLY A 162 -1.39 -0.45 1.01
N GLN A 163 -2.65 -0.88 1.05
CA GLN A 163 -3.70 -0.31 1.92
C GLN A 163 -3.64 -0.95 3.32
N GLN A 164 -2.61 -0.59 4.08
CA GLN A 164 -2.26 -1.23 5.35
C GLN A 164 -3.37 -1.23 6.42
N ARG A 165 -4.31 -0.27 6.37
CA ARG A 165 -5.40 -0.20 7.35
C ARG A 165 -6.39 -1.33 7.25
N LEU A 166 -6.50 -1.98 6.08
CA LEU A 166 -7.31 -3.19 5.90
C LEU A 166 -6.83 -4.37 6.75
N PHE A 167 -5.57 -4.31 7.19
CA PHE A 167 -4.89 -5.39 7.93
C PHE A 167 -4.54 -4.99 9.36
N ASP A 168 -4.90 -3.78 9.79
CA ASP A 168 -4.72 -3.35 11.18
C ASP A 168 -5.84 -3.96 12.04
N PRO A 169 -5.51 -4.77 13.07
CA PRO A 169 -6.51 -5.45 13.90
C PRO A 169 -7.54 -4.51 14.53
N ARG A 170 -7.16 -3.27 14.82
CA ARG A 170 -8.05 -2.25 15.40
C ARG A 170 -9.13 -1.83 14.41
N TYR A 171 -8.74 -1.62 13.14
CA TYR A 171 -9.70 -1.31 12.07
C TYR A 171 -10.59 -2.51 11.76
N ILE A 172 -10.02 -3.70 11.67
CA ILE A 172 -10.79 -4.94 11.46
C ILE A 172 -11.85 -5.07 12.54
N LYS A 173 -11.45 -4.96 13.83
CA LYS A 173 -12.39 -5.06 14.95
C LYS A 173 -13.48 -3.99 14.93
N ALA A 174 -13.12 -2.74 14.62
CA ALA A 174 -14.08 -1.66 14.48
C ALA A 174 -15.11 -1.95 13.37
N MET A 175 -14.64 -2.44 12.20
CA MET A 175 -15.53 -2.79 11.09
C MET A 175 -16.45 -3.97 11.40
N GLU A 176 -15.94 -5.00 12.09
CA GLU A 176 -16.78 -6.10 12.58
C GLU A 176 -17.94 -5.58 13.44
N MET A 177 -17.65 -4.68 14.40
CA MET A 177 -18.67 -4.11 15.28
C MET A 177 -19.66 -3.23 14.52
N ILE A 178 -19.19 -2.40 13.58
CA ILE A 178 -20.04 -1.59 12.70
C ILE A 178 -20.97 -2.50 11.89
N HIS A 179 -20.41 -3.51 11.24
CA HIS A 179 -21.16 -4.40 10.35
C HIS A 179 -22.11 -5.36 11.12
N ALA A 180 -21.85 -5.60 12.39
CA ALA A 180 -22.75 -6.32 13.29
C ALA A 180 -23.89 -5.44 13.82
N GLY A 181 -23.93 -4.14 13.47
CA GLY A 181 -24.96 -3.22 13.94
C GLY A 181 -24.81 -2.78 15.41
N THR A 182 -23.64 -3.00 16.03
CA THR A 182 -23.40 -2.68 17.46
C THR A 182 -23.66 -1.21 17.78
N PHE A 183 -23.44 -0.31 16.81
CA PHE A 183 -23.60 1.14 16.97
C PHE A 183 -24.85 1.69 16.28
N GLY A 184 -25.71 0.82 15.72
CA GLY A 184 -26.81 1.21 14.86
C GLY A 184 -26.34 1.57 13.43
N GLU A 185 -27.20 2.29 12.71
CA GLU A 185 -26.88 2.71 11.34
C GLU A 185 -25.89 3.88 11.31
N ILE A 186 -24.92 3.81 10.40
CA ILE A 186 -23.98 4.91 10.17
C ILE A 186 -24.61 5.88 9.18
N ASN A 187 -24.91 7.08 9.64
CA ASN A 187 -25.52 8.15 8.83
C ASN A 187 -24.53 9.22 8.38
N ALA A 188 -23.36 9.33 9.01
CA ALA A 188 -22.31 10.27 8.63
C ALA A 188 -20.93 9.77 9.01
N ILE A 189 -19.94 10.08 8.18
CA ILE A 189 -18.52 9.82 8.46
C ILE A 189 -17.75 11.13 8.23
N ARG A 190 -16.94 11.50 9.21
CA ARG A 190 -16.00 12.62 9.09
C ARG A 190 -14.59 12.12 9.29
N THR A 191 -13.70 12.46 8.38
CA THR A 191 -12.30 12.04 8.42
C THR A 191 -11.40 13.24 8.23
N PHE A 192 -10.27 13.24 8.94
CA PHE A 192 -9.30 14.32 8.91
C PHE A 192 -7.89 13.75 8.81
N TRP A 193 -7.03 14.50 8.14
CA TRP A 193 -5.59 14.29 8.18
C TRP A 193 -4.91 15.65 8.28
N ASN A 194 -5.01 16.24 9.45
CA ASN A 194 -4.39 17.53 9.72
C ASN A 194 -2.90 17.32 9.99
N ARG A 195 -2.07 17.85 9.12
CA ARG A 195 -0.63 17.73 9.20
C ARG A 195 0.02 19.00 8.64
N ASN A 196 0.99 19.53 9.37
CA ASN A 196 1.87 20.57 8.86
C ASN A 196 3.20 19.94 8.43
N GLY A 197 3.41 19.80 7.13
CA GLY A 197 4.63 19.24 6.56
C GLY A 197 4.65 19.41 5.06
N ASP A 198 5.74 19.94 4.54
CA ASP A 198 5.89 20.28 3.13
C ASP A 198 6.16 19.08 2.20
N TRP A 199 6.58 17.93 2.79
CA TRP A 199 7.06 16.73 2.09
C TRP A 199 8.33 16.92 1.26
N ARG A 200 8.85 18.13 1.19
CA ARG A 200 10.04 18.44 0.44
C ARG A 200 11.28 17.81 1.08
N ARG A 201 12.14 17.31 0.25
CA ARG A 201 13.43 16.73 0.61
C ARG A 201 14.54 17.54 -0.02
N SER A 202 15.66 17.63 0.65
CA SER A 202 16.88 18.18 0.08
C SER A 202 17.30 17.37 -1.14
N VAL A 203 17.72 18.06 -2.19
CA VAL A 203 18.22 17.45 -3.42
C VAL A 203 19.70 17.79 -3.59
N PRO A 204 20.54 16.82 -4.01
CA PRO A 204 21.96 17.06 -4.22
C PRO A 204 22.25 18.02 -5.39
N SER A 205 21.33 18.06 -6.37
CA SER A 205 21.41 18.96 -7.51
C SER A 205 20.03 19.23 -8.12
N PRO A 206 19.81 20.41 -8.76
CA PRO A 206 18.49 20.80 -9.26
C PRO A 206 17.85 19.83 -10.25
N ASN A 207 18.60 19.12 -11.06
CA ASN A 207 18.09 18.14 -12.01
C ASN A 207 17.46 16.91 -11.34
N LEU A 208 17.71 16.68 -10.06
CA LEU A 208 17.12 15.60 -9.27
C LEU A 208 15.83 16.02 -8.54
N GLU A 209 15.44 17.27 -8.66
CA GLU A 209 14.27 17.81 -7.95
C GLU A 209 13.01 16.99 -8.20
N ARG A 210 12.65 16.76 -9.45
CA ARG A 210 11.45 16.02 -9.81
C ARG A 210 11.53 14.52 -9.48
N LEU A 211 12.73 13.95 -9.49
CA LEU A 211 12.96 12.56 -9.12
C LEU A 211 12.79 12.33 -7.61
N ILE A 212 13.35 13.21 -6.78
CA ILE A 212 13.36 13.05 -5.32
C ILE A 212 12.04 13.56 -4.71
N ASN A 213 11.56 14.70 -5.20
CA ASN A 213 10.36 15.39 -4.72
C ASN A 213 9.11 15.12 -5.58
N TRP A 214 9.04 13.98 -6.26
CA TRP A 214 8.01 13.59 -7.21
C TRP A 214 6.57 13.80 -6.68
N ARG A 215 6.35 13.66 -5.37
CA ARG A 215 5.03 13.88 -4.75
C ARG A 215 4.51 15.30 -4.87
N LEU A 216 5.38 16.25 -5.14
CA LEU A 216 5.05 17.66 -5.27
C LEU A 216 4.62 18.05 -6.69
N TYR A 217 4.68 17.09 -7.64
CA TYR A 217 4.44 17.35 -9.06
C TYR A 217 3.33 16.46 -9.62
N LYS A 218 2.35 17.08 -10.31
CA LYS A 218 1.19 16.42 -10.93
C LYS A 218 1.54 15.36 -11.95
N GLU A 219 2.73 15.46 -12.53
CA GLU A 219 3.27 14.48 -13.47
C GLU A 219 3.42 13.09 -12.83
N PHE A 220 3.75 13.02 -11.53
CA PHE A 220 4.08 11.79 -10.82
C PHE A 220 3.09 11.41 -9.72
N SER A 221 2.31 12.41 -9.25
CA SER A 221 1.37 12.26 -8.14
C SER A 221 0.07 13.02 -8.43
N LYS A 222 -1.03 12.58 -7.87
CA LYS A 222 -2.31 13.33 -7.88
C LYS A 222 -2.51 14.11 -6.58
N GLY A 223 -1.42 14.38 -5.84
CA GLY A 223 -1.43 15.19 -4.63
C GLY A 223 -2.11 14.53 -3.44
N LEU A 224 -2.58 15.33 -2.50
CA LEU A 224 -3.06 14.89 -1.19
C LEU A 224 -4.21 13.87 -1.25
N MET A 225 -5.06 13.94 -2.27
CA MET A 225 -6.18 12.99 -2.41
C MET A 225 -5.67 11.55 -2.59
N THR A 226 -4.66 11.34 -3.45
CA THR A 226 -4.08 10.01 -3.67
C THR A 226 -3.03 9.64 -2.62
N GLU A 227 -2.28 10.62 -2.13
CA GLU A 227 -1.20 10.34 -1.19
C GLU A 227 -1.69 10.10 0.25
N LEU A 228 -2.78 10.75 0.67
CA LEU A 228 -3.33 10.67 2.03
C LEU A 228 -4.81 10.29 2.07
N ALA A 229 -5.68 11.06 1.41
CA ALA A 229 -7.13 10.91 1.55
C ALA A 229 -7.65 9.55 1.05
N CYS A 230 -6.92 8.87 0.17
CA CYS A 230 -7.25 7.51 -0.25
C CYS A 230 -7.42 6.54 0.94
N HIS A 231 -6.70 6.74 2.03
CA HIS A 231 -6.86 5.93 3.25
C HIS A 231 -8.19 6.20 3.94
N GLN A 232 -8.61 7.46 4.03
CA GLN A 232 -9.87 7.85 4.66
C GLN A 232 -11.06 7.43 3.80
N LEU A 233 -10.97 7.65 2.49
CA LEU A 233 -12.01 7.23 1.53
C LEU A 233 -12.22 5.71 1.57
N GLN A 234 -11.12 4.95 1.64
CA GLN A 234 -11.18 3.50 1.77
C GLN A 234 -11.86 3.06 3.06
N ILE A 235 -11.52 3.66 4.21
CA ILE A 235 -12.16 3.34 5.49
C ILE A 235 -13.65 3.69 5.47
N GLY A 236 -14.01 4.84 4.90
CA GLY A 236 -15.41 5.24 4.73
C GLY A 236 -16.21 4.24 3.89
N SER A 237 -15.66 3.86 2.73
CA SER A 237 -16.28 2.87 1.85
C SER A 237 -16.40 1.49 2.50
N TRP A 238 -15.41 1.08 3.30
CA TRP A 238 -15.43 -0.17 4.04
C TRP A 238 -16.51 -0.16 5.14
N ALA A 239 -16.60 0.92 5.92
CA ALA A 239 -17.61 1.06 6.97
C ALA A 239 -19.03 1.02 6.40
N LEU A 240 -19.28 1.72 5.29
CA LEU A 240 -20.59 1.81 4.65
C LEU A 240 -20.90 0.65 3.70
N ARG A 241 -19.89 -0.14 3.29
CA ARG A 241 -19.99 -1.13 2.20
C ARG A 241 -20.56 -0.54 0.89
N LYS A 242 -20.26 0.73 0.67
CA LYS A 242 -20.73 1.50 -0.49
C LYS A 242 -19.63 2.39 -1.03
N ILE A 243 -19.76 2.76 -2.29
CA ILE A 243 -18.95 3.82 -2.91
C ILE A 243 -19.80 5.11 -2.99
N PRO A 244 -19.18 6.30 -2.98
CA PRO A 244 -19.92 7.56 -3.14
C PRO A 244 -20.62 7.62 -4.51
N GLU A 245 -21.87 8.09 -4.52
CA GLU A 245 -22.61 8.38 -5.75
C GLU A 245 -22.24 9.74 -6.33
N LYS A 246 -21.92 10.70 -5.47
CA LYS A 246 -21.49 12.04 -5.84
C LYS A 246 -20.30 12.47 -4.99
N VAL A 247 -19.38 13.18 -5.62
CA VAL A 247 -18.18 13.72 -4.97
C VAL A 247 -18.05 15.19 -5.35
N MET A 248 -17.75 16.02 -4.37
CA MET A 248 -17.34 17.40 -4.56
C MET A 248 -16.07 17.63 -3.75
N GLY A 249 -15.14 18.40 -4.26
CA GLY A 249 -13.88 18.65 -3.57
C GLY A 249 -13.34 20.05 -3.89
N HIS A 250 -12.59 20.58 -2.95
CA HIS A 250 -11.87 21.84 -3.07
C HIS A 250 -10.40 21.60 -2.78
N GLY A 251 -9.54 22.42 -3.38
CA GLY A 251 -8.12 22.37 -3.12
C GLY A 251 -7.40 23.60 -3.63
N ALA A 252 -6.30 23.94 -3.00
CA ALA A 252 -5.47 25.08 -3.40
C ALA A 252 -4.02 24.88 -2.94
N ILE A 253 -3.11 25.70 -3.49
CA ILE A 253 -1.78 25.94 -2.95
C ILE A 253 -1.86 27.24 -2.15
N THR A 254 -2.04 27.13 -0.84
CA THR A 254 -2.28 28.27 0.04
C THR A 254 -1.06 28.64 0.88
N TYR A 255 -0.31 27.68 1.32
CA TYR A 255 0.77 27.87 2.28
C TYR A 255 2.17 27.66 1.66
N TRP A 256 2.41 26.53 1.01
CA TRP A 256 3.72 26.18 0.47
C TRP A 256 3.98 26.79 -0.91
N LYS A 257 4.70 27.93 -0.95
CA LYS A 257 5.07 28.64 -2.20
C LYS A 257 6.45 28.20 -2.70
N ASP A 258 6.67 26.92 -2.87
CA ASP A 258 7.97 26.30 -3.09
C ASP A 258 8.13 25.68 -4.49
N GLY A 259 7.27 26.06 -5.44
CA GLY A 259 7.33 25.59 -6.82
C GLY A 259 6.63 24.25 -7.07
N ARG A 260 5.89 23.72 -6.07
CA ARG A 260 4.99 22.58 -6.28
C ARG A 260 3.82 22.94 -7.19
N ASP A 261 3.26 21.96 -7.87
CA ASP A 261 2.03 22.11 -8.65
C ASP A 261 0.85 21.29 -8.12
N VAL A 262 1.07 20.43 -7.10
CA VAL A 262 0.00 19.76 -6.37
C VAL A 262 -0.52 20.66 -5.22
N TYR A 263 -1.79 20.51 -4.89
CA TYR A 263 -2.39 21.25 -3.78
C TYR A 263 -1.79 20.86 -2.44
N ASP A 264 -1.60 21.84 -1.56
CA ASP A 264 -1.12 21.67 -0.20
C ASP A 264 -2.25 21.56 0.83
N ASN A 265 -3.48 21.79 0.36
CA ASN A 265 -4.68 21.59 1.14
C ASN A 265 -5.85 21.16 0.23
N VAL A 266 -6.67 20.21 0.72
CA VAL A 266 -7.81 19.64 0.01
C VAL A 266 -8.93 19.29 0.99
N SER A 267 -10.16 19.41 0.53
CA SER A 267 -11.36 19.00 1.27
C SER A 267 -12.43 18.45 0.33
#